data_4e072857835d57180a0181d075633608
#
_entry.id   4e072857835d57180a0181d075633608
#
_cell.length_a   1.000
_cell.length_b   1.000
_cell.length_c   1.000
_cell.angle_alpha   90.00
_cell.angle_beta   90.00
_cell.angle_gamma   90.00
#
_symmetry.space_group_name_H-M   'P 1'
#
loop_
_entity.id
_entity.type
_entity.pdbx_description
1 polymer ?
#
loop_
_entity_poly.entity_id
_entity_poly.type
_entity_poly.pdbx_seq_one_letter_code
_entity_poly.pdbx_strand_id
1 'polypeptide(L)'
;MNNCVIDNYPYPLGKDIDGTQTNIRDIQEIVFSIVLEIDRICRKNNIPYALAFGSALGIYNYEGFIPWDDDADIVVNYFDIPRLVEAFEKDLSQNFEYICFEKNPSYNVLVPTIKVKKKFGYMLEKNHWCLPDRTKSYKGFFVDIVALTGMKDAETHRKLLAKSQRRMVRYFVKDSIFHIDPKRLKKKMKNEERIIAEKYKDANYVCQTTIIPFQKAKVNLFPKEMIYPFREYNFNGHKLYSFNNIKDFCVLRYGEKSLKQFDGEKYFDTFPLNKRKIVHIKRFHIPKEKE
;
A
#
# COMPACT_ATOMS: atom_id res chain seq x y z
N MET A 1 -24.34 -13.10 -12.65
CA MET A 1 -22.89 -13.09 -12.94
C MET A 1 -22.67 -11.91 -13.86
N ASN A 2 -22.32 -10.77 -13.30
CA ASN A 2 -22.01 -9.60 -14.10
C ASN A 2 -20.57 -9.78 -14.60
N ASN A 3 -20.45 -10.17 -15.88
CA ASN A 3 -19.17 -10.11 -16.55
C ASN A 3 -18.69 -8.68 -16.46
N CYS A 4 -17.63 -8.52 -15.72
CA CYS A 4 -17.06 -7.24 -15.43
C CYS A 4 -16.67 -6.57 -16.73
N VAL A 5 -17.10 -5.34 -16.93
CA VAL A 5 -16.75 -4.41 -18.00
C VAL A 5 -15.21 -4.29 -18.23
N ILE A 6 -14.42 -4.97 -17.38
CA ILE A 6 -12.97 -5.03 -17.43
C ILE A 6 -12.44 -5.71 -18.70
N ASP A 7 -13.20 -6.63 -19.30
CA ASP A 7 -12.69 -7.42 -20.45
C ASP A 7 -12.51 -6.61 -21.75
N ASN A 8 -13.12 -5.46 -21.85
CA ASN A 8 -13.09 -4.67 -23.07
C ASN A 8 -12.12 -3.48 -23.05
N TYR A 9 -11.41 -3.25 -21.93
CA TYR A 9 -10.48 -2.13 -21.82
C TYR A 9 -9.08 -2.58 -21.42
N PRO A 10 -8.25 -3.06 -22.37
CA PRO A 10 -6.85 -3.11 -22.13
C PRO A 10 -6.35 -1.67 -21.98
N TYR A 11 -6.02 -1.27 -20.76
CA TYR A 11 -5.45 0.04 -20.49
C TYR A 11 -4.01 0.05 -21.00
N PRO A 12 -3.71 0.67 -22.15
CA PRO A 12 -2.35 0.67 -22.65
C PRO A 12 -1.51 1.59 -21.77
N LEU A 13 -0.52 1.03 -21.13
CA LEU A 13 0.49 1.79 -20.39
C LEU A 13 1.56 2.38 -21.29
N GLY A 14 1.58 1.97 -22.55
CA GLY A 14 2.61 2.28 -23.51
C GLY A 14 3.65 1.17 -23.61
N LYS A 15 4.79 1.51 -24.17
CA LYS A 15 5.92 0.57 -24.33
C LYS A 15 6.77 0.57 -23.07
N ASP A 16 7.21 -0.63 -22.66
CA ASP A 16 8.25 -0.77 -21.66
C ASP A 16 9.62 -0.31 -22.21
N ILE A 17 10.69 -0.45 -21.42
CA ILE A 17 12.03 -0.04 -21.83
C ILE A 17 12.58 -0.85 -23.03
N ASP A 18 12.04 -2.05 -23.27
CA ASP A 18 12.41 -2.92 -24.39
C ASP A 18 11.51 -2.72 -25.61
N GLY A 19 10.57 -1.77 -25.54
CA GLY A 19 9.62 -1.47 -26.62
C GLY A 19 8.41 -2.39 -26.69
N THR A 20 8.25 -3.33 -25.76
CA THR A 20 7.08 -4.23 -25.68
C THR A 20 5.85 -3.45 -25.24
N GLN A 21 4.76 -3.58 -25.97
CA GLN A 21 3.48 -2.99 -25.57
C GLN A 21 2.96 -3.70 -24.32
N THR A 22 2.61 -2.93 -23.29
CA THR A 22 2.15 -3.41 -22.00
C THR A 22 0.85 -2.73 -21.62
N ASN A 23 0.01 -3.42 -20.90
CA ASN A 23 -1.24 -2.91 -20.36
C ASN A 23 -1.25 -2.99 -18.82
N ILE A 24 -2.27 -2.39 -18.22
CA ILE A 24 -2.38 -2.38 -16.74
C ILE A 24 -2.57 -3.77 -16.15
N ARG A 25 -3.18 -4.72 -16.88
CA ARG A 25 -3.41 -6.09 -16.41
C ARG A 25 -2.10 -6.84 -16.21
N ASP A 26 -1.13 -6.64 -17.12
CA ASP A 26 0.19 -7.27 -16.99
C ASP A 26 0.84 -6.88 -15.64
N ILE A 27 0.63 -5.63 -15.22
CA ILE A 27 1.11 -5.13 -13.93
C ILE A 27 0.28 -5.69 -12.77
N GLN A 28 -1.05 -5.67 -12.91
CA GLN A 28 -1.95 -6.21 -11.89
C GLN A 28 -1.69 -7.70 -11.63
N GLU A 29 -1.38 -8.49 -12.65
CA GLU A 29 -1.02 -9.90 -12.50
C GLU A 29 0.26 -10.07 -11.69
N ILE A 30 1.27 -9.24 -11.94
CA ILE A 30 2.51 -9.27 -11.17
C ILE A 30 2.25 -8.87 -9.72
N VAL A 31 1.53 -7.78 -9.48
CA VAL A 31 1.17 -7.31 -8.13
C VAL A 31 0.33 -8.37 -7.42
N PHE A 32 -0.62 -8.99 -8.14
CA PHE A 32 -1.45 -10.06 -7.60
C PHE A 32 -0.62 -11.28 -7.16
N SER A 33 0.41 -11.66 -7.92
CA SER A 33 1.32 -12.72 -7.51
C SER A 33 2.02 -12.43 -6.18
N ILE A 34 2.31 -11.16 -5.89
CA ILE A 34 2.87 -10.74 -4.60
C ILE A 34 1.82 -10.82 -3.49
N VAL A 35 0.58 -10.40 -3.78
CA VAL A 35 -0.54 -10.52 -2.83
C VAL A 35 -0.77 -11.98 -2.43
N LEU A 36 -0.79 -12.90 -3.39
CA LEU A 36 -0.96 -14.32 -3.14
C LEU A 36 0.19 -14.92 -2.30
N GLU A 37 1.41 -14.48 -2.52
CA GLU A 37 2.55 -14.91 -1.70
C GLU A 37 2.43 -14.41 -0.26
N ILE A 38 2.00 -13.17 -0.06
CA ILE A 38 1.74 -12.62 1.28
C ILE A 38 0.59 -13.39 1.95
N ASP A 39 -0.51 -13.65 1.25
CA ASP A 39 -1.64 -14.45 1.75
C ASP A 39 -1.17 -15.82 2.22
N ARG A 40 -0.42 -16.52 1.37
CA ARG A 40 0.14 -17.85 1.68
C ARG A 40 0.95 -17.84 2.99
N ILE A 41 1.82 -16.86 3.15
CA ILE A 41 2.67 -16.73 4.34
C ILE A 41 1.82 -16.37 5.56
N CYS A 42 0.91 -15.43 5.44
CA CYS A 42 0.04 -15.01 6.52
C CYS A 42 -0.85 -16.16 7.01
N ARG A 43 -1.48 -16.91 6.10
CA ARG A 43 -2.29 -18.09 6.45
C ARG A 43 -1.46 -19.17 7.13
N LYS A 44 -0.30 -19.53 6.56
CA LYS A 44 0.61 -20.52 7.12
C LYS A 44 1.03 -20.21 8.56
N ASN A 45 1.22 -18.93 8.88
CA ASN A 45 1.72 -18.48 10.17
C ASN A 45 0.62 -17.90 11.10
N ASN A 46 -0.66 -18.04 10.73
CA ASN A 46 -1.81 -17.50 11.47
C ASN A 46 -1.64 -16.00 11.78
N ILE A 47 -1.24 -15.21 10.80
CA ILE A 47 -1.09 -13.76 10.91
C ILE A 47 -2.30 -13.10 10.23
N PRO A 48 -3.17 -12.39 10.97
CA PRO A 48 -4.30 -11.68 10.38
C PRO A 48 -3.81 -10.52 9.51
N TYR A 49 -4.31 -10.46 8.29
CA TYR A 49 -4.04 -9.37 7.35
C TYR A 49 -5.33 -9.00 6.61
N ALA A 50 -5.37 -7.85 5.98
CA ALA A 50 -6.46 -7.44 5.10
C ALA A 50 -5.97 -6.62 3.90
N LEU A 51 -6.55 -6.86 2.73
CA LEU A 51 -6.52 -5.94 1.61
C LEU A 51 -7.21 -4.64 2.01
N ALA A 52 -6.59 -3.50 1.74
CA ALA A 52 -7.00 -2.21 2.29
C ALA A 52 -7.07 -1.12 1.21
N PHE A 53 -7.58 0.03 1.57
CA PHE A 53 -7.61 1.25 0.75
C PHE A 53 -8.14 1.02 -0.66
N GLY A 54 -7.35 1.27 -1.70
CA GLY A 54 -7.72 1.04 -3.10
C GLY A 54 -8.12 -0.41 -3.35
N SER A 55 -7.38 -1.36 -2.79
CA SER A 55 -7.69 -2.79 -2.91
C SER A 55 -9.02 -3.17 -2.25
N ALA A 56 -9.39 -2.58 -1.10
CA ALA A 56 -10.70 -2.79 -0.49
C ALA A 56 -11.84 -2.20 -1.34
N LEU A 57 -11.63 -1.04 -1.93
CA LEU A 57 -12.58 -0.45 -2.88
C LEU A 57 -12.71 -1.31 -4.16
N GLY A 58 -11.61 -1.87 -4.62
CA GLY A 58 -11.57 -2.81 -5.73
C GLY A 58 -12.40 -4.08 -5.44
N ILE A 59 -12.27 -4.65 -4.25
CA ILE A 59 -13.11 -5.77 -3.80
C ILE A 59 -14.59 -5.40 -3.88
N TYR A 60 -14.96 -4.25 -3.34
CA TYR A 60 -16.38 -3.86 -3.26
C TYR A 60 -17.00 -3.63 -4.63
N ASN A 61 -16.28 -2.94 -5.53
CA ASN A 61 -16.83 -2.53 -6.82
C ASN A 61 -16.62 -3.57 -7.93
N TYR A 62 -15.52 -4.35 -7.89
CA TYR A 62 -15.07 -5.16 -9.03
C TYR A 62 -14.73 -6.60 -8.68
N GLU A 63 -14.80 -6.99 -7.41
CA GLU A 63 -14.26 -8.27 -6.92
C GLU A 63 -12.81 -8.53 -7.36
N GLY A 64 -12.02 -7.45 -7.46
CA GLY A 64 -10.65 -7.48 -7.95
C GLY A 64 -9.99 -6.11 -7.86
N PHE A 65 -8.99 -5.87 -8.70
CA PHE A 65 -8.40 -4.55 -8.82
C PHE A 65 -9.38 -3.51 -9.35
N ILE A 66 -9.22 -2.27 -8.94
CA ILE A 66 -9.78 -1.15 -9.69
C ILE A 66 -9.14 -1.18 -11.08
N PRO A 67 -9.90 -1.05 -12.19
CA PRO A 67 -9.38 -1.32 -13.55
C PRO A 67 -8.15 -0.52 -13.98
N TRP A 68 -7.88 0.60 -13.33
CA TRP A 68 -6.74 1.50 -13.61
C TRP A 68 -5.74 1.58 -12.46
N ASP A 69 -5.85 0.74 -11.44
CA ASP A 69 -4.95 0.72 -10.30
C ASP A 69 -3.75 -0.19 -10.57
N ASP A 70 -2.58 0.23 -10.16
CA ASP A 70 -1.32 -0.44 -10.44
C ASP A 70 -0.61 -0.93 -9.18
N ASP A 71 -1.25 -0.80 -8.03
CA ASP A 71 -0.73 -1.23 -6.75
C ASP A 71 -1.75 -2.03 -5.93
N ALA A 72 -1.31 -2.57 -4.83
CA ALA A 72 -2.16 -3.15 -3.80
C ALA A 72 -1.60 -2.81 -2.42
N ASP A 73 -2.53 -2.53 -1.51
CA ASP A 73 -2.23 -2.24 -0.14
C ASP A 73 -2.73 -3.36 0.78
N ILE A 74 -1.89 -3.77 1.71
CA ILE A 74 -2.23 -4.69 2.78
C ILE A 74 -2.06 -4.00 4.13
N VAL A 75 -2.95 -4.29 5.06
CA VAL A 75 -2.81 -3.88 6.44
C VAL A 75 -2.66 -5.07 7.37
N VAL A 76 -1.86 -4.86 8.42
CA VAL A 76 -1.63 -5.83 9.49
C VAL A 76 -1.68 -5.08 10.82
N ASN A 77 -2.12 -5.72 11.88
CA ASN A 77 -2.04 -5.10 13.21
C ASN A 77 -0.58 -4.80 13.57
N TYR A 78 -0.34 -3.66 14.19
CA TYR A 78 1.01 -3.24 14.58
C TYR A 78 1.77 -4.32 15.37
N PHE A 79 1.07 -5.00 16.27
CA PHE A 79 1.66 -6.02 17.13
C PHE A 79 1.99 -7.33 16.39
N ASP A 80 1.43 -7.55 15.22
CA ASP A 80 1.74 -8.70 14.37
C ASP A 80 2.91 -8.44 13.40
N ILE A 81 3.38 -7.21 13.25
CA ILE A 81 4.49 -6.86 12.36
C ILE A 81 5.76 -7.67 12.65
N PRO A 82 6.23 -7.83 13.92
CA PRO A 82 7.41 -8.65 14.20
C PRO A 82 7.24 -10.10 13.76
N ARG A 83 6.08 -10.72 14.00
CA ARG A 83 5.76 -12.08 13.56
C ARG A 83 5.75 -12.22 12.04
N LEU A 84 5.24 -11.18 11.35
CA LEU A 84 5.24 -11.15 9.88
C LEU A 84 6.66 -11.06 9.31
N VAL A 85 7.53 -10.27 9.92
CA VAL A 85 8.94 -10.18 9.52
C VAL A 85 9.63 -11.53 9.69
N GLU A 86 9.44 -12.20 10.83
CA GLU A 86 9.97 -13.55 11.07
C GLU A 86 9.43 -14.58 10.06
N ALA A 87 8.14 -14.50 9.73
CA ALA A 87 7.53 -15.36 8.74
C ALA A 87 8.11 -15.11 7.33
N PHE A 88 8.37 -13.86 6.95
CA PHE A 88 9.04 -13.55 5.67
C PHE A 88 10.48 -14.07 5.64
N GLU A 89 11.24 -13.96 6.72
CA GLU A 89 12.61 -14.51 6.77
C GLU A 89 12.63 -16.03 6.55
N LYS A 90 11.61 -16.72 7.06
CA LYS A 90 11.53 -18.17 7.01
C LYS A 90 10.89 -18.71 5.73
N ASP A 91 9.82 -18.05 5.27
CA ASP A 91 8.87 -18.66 4.35
C ASP A 91 8.75 -17.94 3.00
N LEU A 92 9.38 -16.75 2.83
CA LEU A 92 9.28 -16.00 1.58
C LEU A 92 9.99 -16.74 0.44
N SER A 93 9.27 -16.99 -0.64
CA SER A 93 9.81 -17.68 -1.80
C SER A 93 10.96 -16.86 -2.42
N GLN A 94 11.92 -17.56 -3.02
CA GLN A 94 13.14 -16.96 -3.59
C GLN A 94 12.89 -15.91 -4.67
N ASN A 95 11.71 -15.91 -5.28
CA ASN A 95 11.32 -14.93 -6.32
C ASN A 95 10.90 -13.57 -5.74
N PHE A 96 10.76 -13.48 -4.42
CA PHE A 96 10.34 -12.28 -3.74
C PHE A 96 11.39 -11.81 -2.75
N GLU A 97 11.32 -10.54 -2.40
CA GLU A 97 12.10 -9.95 -1.31
C GLU A 97 11.21 -8.96 -0.56
N TYR A 98 11.51 -8.73 0.70
CA TYR A 98 10.86 -7.68 1.45
C TYR A 98 11.87 -6.65 1.93
N ILE A 99 11.39 -5.44 2.11
CA ILE A 99 12.15 -4.29 2.59
C ILE A 99 11.40 -3.71 3.78
N CYS A 100 12.12 -3.54 4.87
CA CYS A 100 11.66 -2.81 6.05
C CYS A 100 12.82 -2.02 6.65
N PHE A 101 12.53 -1.13 7.58
CA PHE A 101 13.57 -0.31 8.17
C PHE A 101 14.64 -1.13 8.90
N GLU A 102 14.26 -2.20 9.57
CA GLU A 102 15.14 -3.06 10.35
C GLU A 102 16.18 -3.74 9.47
N LYS A 103 15.74 -4.26 8.34
CA LYS A 103 16.58 -4.96 7.36
C LYS A 103 17.42 -3.99 6.52
N ASN A 104 16.82 -2.88 6.15
CA ASN A 104 17.43 -1.84 5.30
C ASN A 104 17.36 -0.47 5.97
N PRO A 105 18.28 -0.13 6.89
CA PRO A 105 18.26 1.17 7.56
C PRO A 105 18.37 2.39 6.61
N SER A 106 18.92 2.20 5.42
CA SER A 106 18.95 3.21 4.36
C SER A 106 17.62 3.34 3.60
N TYR A 107 16.67 2.41 3.84
CA TYR A 107 15.33 2.52 3.30
C TYR A 107 14.65 3.77 3.83
N ASN A 108 14.46 4.73 2.94
CA ASN A 108 14.07 6.08 3.32
C ASN A 108 12.55 6.27 3.44
N VAL A 109 11.77 5.22 3.24
CA VAL A 109 10.32 5.31 3.36
C VAL A 109 9.92 5.01 4.79
N LEU A 110 9.13 5.90 5.33
CA LEU A 110 8.53 5.76 6.65
C LEU A 110 7.16 5.07 6.54
N VAL A 111 6.65 5.02 5.34
CA VAL A 111 5.42 4.39 4.91
C VAL A 111 5.70 3.76 3.56
N PRO A 112 5.42 2.52 3.37
CA PRO A 112 4.79 1.55 4.27
C PRO A 112 5.74 1.02 5.34
N THR A 113 5.19 0.29 6.30
CA THR A 113 5.98 -0.37 7.34
C THR A 113 6.88 -1.45 6.73
N ILE A 114 6.34 -2.21 5.79
CA ILE A 114 7.04 -3.24 5.01
C ILE A 114 6.59 -3.11 3.55
N LYS A 115 7.52 -3.32 2.66
CA LYS A 115 7.24 -3.44 1.22
C LYS A 115 7.71 -4.81 0.76
N VAL A 116 6.81 -5.61 0.18
CA VAL A 116 7.15 -6.87 -0.48
C VAL A 116 7.19 -6.64 -1.97
N LYS A 117 8.23 -7.10 -2.62
CA LYS A 117 8.41 -6.92 -4.06
C LYS A 117 8.91 -8.17 -4.76
N LYS A 118 8.65 -8.25 -6.05
CA LYS A 118 9.21 -9.27 -6.91
C LYS A 118 10.68 -8.94 -7.24
N LYS A 119 11.56 -9.92 -7.20
CA LYS A 119 12.99 -9.73 -7.52
C LYS A 119 13.22 -9.45 -9.01
N PHE A 120 12.34 -9.98 -9.84
CA PHE A 120 12.42 -9.86 -11.28
C PHE A 120 11.44 -8.80 -11.77
N GLY A 121 11.83 -8.10 -12.81
CA GLY A 121 11.09 -6.97 -13.31
C GLY A 121 11.57 -5.65 -12.72
N TYR A 122 11.08 -4.61 -13.32
CA TYR A 122 11.53 -3.27 -12.98
C TYR A 122 10.37 -2.31 -13.07
N MET A 123 10.13 -1.59 -11.98
CA MET A 123 9.21 -0.48 -11.93
C MET A 123 9.89 0.71 -11.28
N LEU A 124 9.83 1.86 -11.94
CA LEU A 124 10.25 3.13 -11.38
C LEU A 124 9.03 3.98 -11.11
N GLU A 125 8.78 4.27 -9.85
CA GLU A 125 7.71 5.18 -9.46
C GLU A 125 7.94 6.60 -9.96
N LYS A 126 6.85 7.29 -10.31
CA LYS A 126 6.89 8.75 -10.47
C LYS A 126 7.32 9.35 -9.16
N ASN A 127 8.30 10.25 -9.19
CA ASN A 127 8.84 10.89 -8.01
C ASN A 127 7.73 11.28 -7.03
N HIS A 128 7.59 10.54 -5.96
CA HIS A 128 7.01 11.09 -4.76
C HIS A 128 8.01 12.12 -4.24
N TRP A 129 7.55 13.32 -4.03
CA TRP A 129 8.31 14.48 -3.57
C TRP A 129 9.11 14.25 -2.28
N CYS A 130 9.13 13.03 -1.78
CA CYS A 130 9.48 12.77 -0.41
C CYS A 130 10.94 12.49 -0.18
N LEU A 131 11.68 11.93 -1.12
CA LEU A 131 13.12 11.67 -0.93
C LEU A 131 13.76 11.31 -2.28
N PRO A 132 14.93 11.84 -2.59
CA PRO A 132 15.74 11.27 -3.65
C PRO A 132 16.04 9.82 -3.24
N ASP A 133 15.54 8.88 -4.01
CA ASP A 133 15.91 7.48 -3.84
C ASP A 133 17.39 7.31 -4.19
N ARG A 134 18.23 7.43 -3.17
CA ARG A 134 19.66 7.17 -3.29
C ARG A 134 19.98 5.68 -3.27
N THR A 135 18.98 4.85 -2.98
CA THR A 135 19.13 3.41 -2.91
C THR A 135 18.41 2.75 -4.08
N LYS A 136 19.08 1.83 -4.75
CA LYS A 136 18.50 1.00 -5.82
C LYS A 136 17.38 0.06 -5.32
N SER A 137 17.00 0.16 -4.07
CA SER A 137 16.08 -0.75 -3.39
C SER A 137 14.60 -0.57 -3.78
N TYR A 138 14.26 0.51 -4.50
CA TYR A 138 12.90 0.80 -4.95
C TYR A 138 12.53 0.24 -6.32
N LYS A 139 13.41 -0.53 -6.92
CA LYS A 139 13.16 -1.10 -8.23
C LYS A 139 12.43 -2.43 -8.07
N GLY A 140 11.27 -2.54 -8.68
CA GLY A 140 10.46 -3.76 -8.72
C GLY A 140 8.99 -3.50 -8.43
N PHE A 141 8.13 -4.39 -8.90
CA PHE A 141 6.72 -4.39 -8.58
C PHE A 141 6.54 -4.79 -7.12
N PHE A 142 5.64 -4.13 -6.41
CA PHE A 142 5.55 -4.27 -4.96
C PHE A 142 4.10 -4.24 -4.44
N VAL A 143 3.95 -4.70 -3.22
CA VAL A 143 2.77 -4.52 -2.38
C VAL A 143 3.21 -3.83 -1.10
N ASP A 144 2.48 -2.81 -0.71
CA ASP A 144 2.72 -2.07 0.52
C ASP A 144 1.98 -2.70 1.70
N ILE A 145 2.72 -2.94 2.79
CA ILE A 145 2.14 -3.43 4.04
C ILE A 145 2.20 -2.33 5.08
N VAL A 146 1.04 -1.92 5.54
CA VAL A 146 0.84 -0.82 6.47
C VAL A 146 0.39 -1.34 7.83
N ALA A 147 1.02 -0.88 8.90
CA ALA A 147 0.60 -1.22 10.25
C ALA A 147 -0.64 -0.42 10.67
N LEU A 148 -1.62 -1.10 11.26
CA LEU A 148 -2.75 -0.48 11.96
C LEU A 148 -2.51 -0.47 13.47
N THR A 149 -2.83 0.65 14.09
CA THR A 149 -2.77 0.79 15.55
C THR A 149 -4.06 1.39 16.10
N GLY A 150 -4.33 1.13 17.37
CA GLY A 150 -5.39 1.80 18.08
C GLY A 150 -5.17 3.33 18.17
N MET A 151 -6.26 4.08 18.24
CA MET A 151 -6.22 5.54 18.39
C MET A 151 -7.41 6.01 19.23
N LYS A 152 -7.16 6.97 20.12
CA LYS A 152 -8.17 7.47 21.03
C LYS A 152 -9.31 8.20 20.32
N ASP A 153 -8.96 9.20 19.52
CA ASP A 153 -9.89 10.09 18.83
C ASP A 153 -9.20 10.86 17.68
N ALA A 154 -10.02 11.54 16.89
CA ALA A 154 -9.57 12.29 15.73
C ALA A 154 -8.67 13.49 16.08
N GLU A 155 -8.89 14.12 17.25
CA GLU A 155 -8.07 15.25 17.69
C GLU A 155 -6.66 14.80 18.06
N THR A 156 -6.56 13.71 18.84
CA THR A 156 -5.28 13.09 19.20
C THR A 156 -4.52 12.67 17.94
N HIS A 157 -5.19 12.00 17.00
CA HIS A 157 -4.59 11.60 15.73
C HIS A 157 -4.07 12.79 14.94
N ARG A 158 -4.86 13.87 14.82
CA ARG A 158 -4.45 15.10 14.13
C ARG A 158 -3.21 15.74 14.77
N LYS A 159 -3.15 15.81 16.11
CA LYS A 159 -1.98 16.32 16.84
C LYS A 159 -0.73 15.50 16.58
N LEU A 160 -0.84 14.18 16.59
CA LEU A 160 0.26 13.28 16.32
C LEU A 160 0.74 13.39 14.86
N LEU A 161 -0.16 13.44 13.90
CA LEU A 161 0.16 13.66 12.49
C LEU A 161 0.90 14.99 12.28
N ALA A 162 0.39 16.07 12.85
CA ALA A 162 1.00 17.40 12.73
C ALA A 162 2.42 17.45 13.36
N LYS A 163 2.61 16.77 14.51
CA LYS A 163 3.92 16.65 15.17
C LYS A 163 4.92 15.92 14.28
N SER A 164 4.49 14.86 13.68
CA SER A 164 5.30 14.02 12.83
C SER A 164 5.65 14.69 11.51
N GLN A 165 4.70 15.36 10.87
CA GLN A 165 4.95 16.15 9.66
C GLN A 165 5.98 17.25 9.92
N ARG A 166 5.86 18.00 11.03
CA ARG A 166 6.86 19.03 11.41
C ARG A 166 8.26 18.43 11.57
N ARG A 167 8.38 17.22 12.11
CA ARG A 167 9.68 16.54 12.22
C ARG A 167 10.23 16.13 10.87
N MET A 168 9.37 15.63 10.00
CA MET A 168 9.75 15.26 8.64
C MET A 168 10.27 16.48 7.87
N VAL A 169 9.55 17.60 7.90
CA VAL A 169 9.99 18.85 7.26
C VAL A 169 11.36 19.30 7.80
N ARG A 170 11.52 19.33 9.13
CA ARG A 170 12.82 19.67 9.75
C ARG A 170 13.93 18.72 9.33
N TYR A 171 13.63 17.43 9.19
CA TYR A 171 14.59 16.46 8.72
C TYR A 171 15.00 16.75 7.27
N PHE A 172 14.04 16.97 6.36
CA PHE A 172 14.33 17.27 4.97
C PHE A 172 15.18 18.51 4.79
N VAL A 173 14.86 19.58 5.51
CA VAL A 173 15.67 20.79 5.48
C VAL A 173 17.10 20.51 5.92
N LYS A 174 17.29 19.75 7.01
CA LYS A 174 18.61 19.40 7.49
C LYS A 174 19.36 18.43 6.56
N ASP A 175 18.68 17.44 6.00
CA ASP A 175 19.29 16.50 5.05
C ASP A 175 19.72 17.20 3.76
N SER A 176 18.90 18.13 3.27
CA SER A 176 19.24 18.94 2.09
C SER A 176 20.51 19.77 2.25
N ILE A 177 20.78 20.24 3.49
CA ILE A 177 21.93 21.10 3.79
C ILE A 177 23.13 20.29 4.27
N PHE A 178 22.91 19.32 5.15
CA PHE A 178 23.98 18.64 5.91
C PHE A 178 24.14 17.16 5.60
N HIS A 179 23.34 16.60 4.71
CA HIS A 179 23.32 15.14 4.37
C HIS A 179 23.30 14.24 5.62
N ILE A 180 22.43 14.57 6.56
CA ILE A 180 22.32 13.87 7.84
C ILE A 180 21.75 12.45 7.67
N ASP A 181 22.39 11.48 8.30
CA ASP A 181 21.89 10.10 8.35
C ASP A 181 20.47 10.04 8.98
N PRO A 182 19.47 9.54 8.24
CA PRO A 182 18.09 9.43 8.72
C PRO A 182 17.89 8.41 9.84
N LYS A 183 18.84 7.52 10.09
CA LYS A 183 18.70 6.40 11.03
C LYS A 183 18.23 6.82 12.42
N ARG A 184 18.81 7.90 12.96
CA ARG A 184 18.43 8.40 14.30
C ARG A 184 16.99 8.90 14.35
N LEU A 185 16.56 9.63 13.31
CA LEU A 185 15.18 10.12 13.23
C LEU A 185 14.19 8.95 13.11
N LYS A 186 14.48 8.01 12.23
CA LYS A 186 13.65 6.82 12.02
C LYS A 186 13.52 5.97 13.29
N LYS A 187 14.63 5.71 13.98
CA LYS A 187 14.62 5.01 15.26
C LYS A 187 13.74 5.72 16.29
N LYS A 188 13.81 7.05 16.35
CA LYS A 188 12.96 7.85 17.23
C LYS A 188 11.48 7.75 16.84
N MET A 189 11.17 7.83 15.55
CA MET A 189 9.79 7.73 15.05
C MET A 189 9.20 6.34 15.34
N LYS A 190 9.95 5.26 15.09
CA LYS A 190 9.52 3.92 15.45
C LYS A 190 9.27 3.72 16.94
N ASN A 191 10.14 4.26 17.76
CA ASN A 191 9.90 4.20 19.22
C ASN A 191 8.63 4.96 19.63
N GLU A 192 8.34 6.07 18.99
CA GLU A 192 7.08 6.80 19.22
C GLU A 192 5.85 6.02 18.71
N GLU A 193 5.94 5.39 17.56
CA GLU A 193 4.88 4.49 17.06
C GLU A 193 4.60 3.38 18.06
N ARG A 194 5.65 2.74 18.61
CA ARG A 194 5.51 1.71 19.63
C ARG A 194 4.79 2.23 20.87
N ILE A 195 5.20 3.40 21.37
CA ILE A 195 4.57 4.02 22.55
C ILE A 195 3.09 4.34 22.27
N ILE A 196 2.77 4.83 21.08
CA ILE A 196 1.38 5.13 20.66
C ILE A 196 0.57 3.85 20.56
N ALA A 197 1.12 2.82 19.92
CA ALA A 197 0.46 1.53 19.75
C ALA A 197 0.12 0.90 21.11
N GLU A 198 1.09 0.86 22.03
CA GLU A 198 0.87 0.35 23.39
C GLU A 198 -0.18 1.17 24.16
N LYS A 199 -0.09 2.49 24.08
CA LYS A 199 -1.00 3.39 24.80
C LYS A 199 -2.45 3.24 24.38
N TYR A 200 -2.70 2.96 23.10
CA TYR A 200 -4.04 2.94 22.52
C TYR A 200 -4.47 1.57 21.99
N LYS A 201 -3.81 0.49 22.40
CA LYS A 201 -4.09 -0.88 21.93
C LYS A 201 -5.57 -1.30 22.10
N ASP A 202 -6.19 -0.85 23.18
CA ASP A 202 -7.59 -1.18 23.52
C ASP A 202 -8.60 -0.11 23.08
N ALA A 203 -8.16 0.88 22.30
CA ALA A 203 -9.05 1.94 21.83
C ALA A 203 -10.11 1.44 20.85
N ASN A 204 -11.25 2.17 20.80
CA ASN A 204 -12.37 1.85 19.92
C ASN A 204 -12.14 2.27 18.45
N TYR A 205 -11.09 2.98 18.17
CA TYR A 205 -10.72 3.38 16.82
C TYR A 205 -9.36 2.82 16.45
N VAL A 206 -9.17 2.62 15.15
CA VAL A 206 -7.88 2.25 14.56
C VAL A 206 -7.50 3.24 13.47
N CYS A 207 -6.21 3.40 13.28
CA CYS A 207 -5.66 4.25 12.25
C CYS A 207 -4.37 3.64 11.68
N GLN A 208 -3.98 4.15 10.56
CA GLN A 208 -2.66 3.92 9.99
C GLN A 208 -1.61 4.61 10.87
N THR A 209 -0.60 3.87 11.37
CA THR A 209 0.46 4.45 12.21
C THR A 209 1.38 5.38 11.44
N THR A 210 1.34 5.28 10.15
CA THR A 210 2.30 5.89 9.26
C THR A 210 1.91 7.29 8.85
N ILE A 211 2.90 8.12 8.87
CA ILE A 211 2.80 9.51 8.54
C ILE A 211 3.16 9.67 7.08
N ILE A 212 2.19 10.09 6.29
CA ILE A 212 2.43 10.45 4.90
C ILE A 212 2.95 11.90 4.88
N PRO A 213 4.23 12.12 4.55
CA PRO A 213 4.76 13.48 4.44
C PRO A 213 4.01 14.23 3.32
N PHE A 214 3.78 15.51 3.52
CA PHE A 214 3.24 16.43 2.50
C PHE A 214 1.83 16.21 1.96
N GLN A 215 1.10 15.19 2.35
CA GLN A 215 -0.34 15.15 2.15
C GLN A 215 -1.03 15.96 3.26
N LYS A 216 -2.05 16.75 2.91
CA LYS A 216 -2.97 17.30 3.92
C LYS A 216 -3.39 16.11 4.79
N ALA A 217 -3.00 16.16 6.07
CA ALA A 217 -3.24 15.07 7.00
C ALA A 217 -4.74 14.78 7.08
N LYS A 218 -5.25 13.92 6.20
CA LYS A 218 -6.58 13.37 6.37
C LYS A 218 -6.51 12.50 7.61
N VAL A 219 -7.35 12.80 8.56
CA VAL A 219 -7.56 11.93 9.71
C VAL A 219 -8.18 10.64 9.19
N ASN A 220 -7.39 9.58 9.12
CA ASN A 220 -7.82 8.25 8.75
C ASN A 220 -8.06 7.47 10.03
N LEU A 221 -9.23 7.67 10.60
CA LEU A 221 -9.65 7.04 11.85
C LEU A 221 -10.90 6.22 11.57
N PHE A 222 -10.85 4.93 11.88
CA PHE A 222 -11.91 3.99 11.58
C PHE A 222 -12.40 3.34 12.88
N PRO A 223 -13.72 3.18 13.08
CA PRO A 223 -14.25 2.35 14.16
C PRO A 223 -13.64 0.95 14.10
N LYS A 224 -13.23 0.41 15.26
CA LYS A 224 -12.58 -0.89 15.36
C LYS A 224 -13.45 -2.02 14.80
N GLU A 225 -14.75 -1.97 15.05
CA GLU A 225 -15.75 -2.91 14.56
C GLU A 225 -15.95 -2.86 13.04
N MET A 226 -15.64 -1.74 12.40
CA MET A 226 -15.67 -1.63 10.93
C MET A 226 -14.49 -2.40 10.29
N ILE A 227 -13.37 -2.44 10.98
CA ILE A 227 -12.14 -3.05 10.49
C ILE A 227 -12.08 -4.53 10.87
N TYR A 228 -12.36 -4.88 12.12
CA TYR A 228 -12.23 -6.23 12.66
C TYR A 228 -13.58 -6.86 13.00
N PRO A 229 -13.67 -8.20 12.95
CA PRO A 229 -12.67 -9.14 12.43
C PRO A 229 -12.53 -9.03 10.91
N PHE A 230 -11.35 -9.32 10.38
CA PHE A 230 -11.18 -9.42 8.92
C PHE A 230 -12.04 -10.55 8.38
N ARG A 231 -12.59 -10.36 7.17
CA ARG A 231 -13.47 -11.32 6.48
C ARG A 231 -12.91 -11.64 5.10
N GLU A 232 -13.24 -12.84 4.63
CA GLU A 232 -12.89 -13.27 3.28
C GLU A 232 -13.86 -12.68 2.25
N TYR A 233 -13.28 -12.19 1.17
CA TYR A 233 -13.98 -11.68 0.00
C TYR A 233 -13.37 -12.26 -1.27
N ASN A 234 -14.12 -12.23 -2.35
CA ASN A 234 -13.58 -12.59 -3.65
C ASN A 234 -12.69 -11.44 -4.17
N PHE A 235 -11.48 -11.78 -4.63
CA PHE A 235 -10.56 -10.86 -5.29
C PHE A 235 -9.85 -11.60 -6.42
N ASN A 236 -10.15 -11.26 -7.67
CA ASN A 236 -9.63 -11.95 -8.86
C ASN A 236 -9.80 -13.48 -8.78
N GLY A 237 -10.95 -13.95 -8.34
CA GLY A 237 -11.25 -15.39 -8.23
C GLY A 237 -10.67 -16.10 -7.00
N HIS A 238 -9.95 -15.42 -6.13
CA HIS A 238 -9.38 -15.96 -4.89
C HIS A 238 -10.10 -15.40 -3.66
N LYS A 239 -10.16 -16.19 -2.59
CA LYS A 239 -10.66 -15.74 -1.29
C LYS A 239 -9.53 -15.11 -0.49
N LEU A 240 -9.57 -13.76 -0.36
CA LEU A 240 -8.60 -12.99 0.37
C LEU A 240 -9.28 -12.18 1.48
N TYR A 241 -8.54 -11.85 2.52
CA TYR A 241 -9.09 -11.08 3.64
C TYR A 241 -9.15 -9.59 3.35
N SER A 242 -10.24 -8.96 3.82
CA SER A 242 -10.37 -7.51 3.90
C SER A 242 -11.17 -7.12 5.16
N PHE A 243 -11.58 -5.88 5.28
CA PHE A 243 -12.25 -5.34 6.45
C PHE A 243 -13.61 -5.98 6.71
N ASN A 244 -14.04 -5.97 7.98
CA ASN A 244 -15.34 -6.48 8.38
C ASN A 244 -16.50 -5.82 7.61
N ASN A 245 -16.45 -4.50 7.45
CA ASN A 245 -17.45 -3.74 6.70
C ASN A 245 -16.76 -2.86 5.64
N ILE A 246 -16.49 -3.46 4.48
CA ILE A 246 -15.82 -2.77 3.36
C ILE A 246 -16.66 -1.59 2.87
N LYS A 247 -18.00 -1.73 2.81
CA LYS A 247 -18.88 -0.68 2.29
C LYS A 247 -18.71 0.61 3.11
N ASP A 248 -18.89 0.52 4.40
CA ASP A 248 -18.82 1.68 5.29
C ASP A 248 -17.40 2.25 5.34
N PHE A 249 -16.38 1.38 5.28
CA PHE A 249 -15.00 1.82 5.12
C PHE A 249 -14.82 2.66 3.84
N CYS A 250 -15.31 2.20 2.70
CA CYS A 250 -15.20 2.93 1.43
C CYS A 250 -15.96 4.26 1.47
N VAL A 251 -17.16 4.29 2.06
CA VAL A 251 -17.91 5.53 2.24
C VAL A 251 -17.15 6.52 3.11
N LEU A 252 -16.66 6.07 4.27
CA LEU A 252 -15.93 6.93 5.20
C LEU A 252 -14.62 7.47 4.59
N ARG A 253 -13.93 6.63 3.82
CA ARG A 253 -12.61 6.95 3.24
C ARG A 253 -12.70 7.80 1.97
N TYR A 254 -13.64 7.46 1.08
CA TYR A 254 -13.71 7.98 -0.29
C TYR A 254 -15.01 8.74 -0.59
N GLY A 255 -16.03 8.60 0.27
CA GLY A 255 -17.36 9.15 0.07
C GLY A 255 -18.29 8.19 -0.67
N GLU A 256 -19.60 8.41 -0.57
CA GLU A 256 -20.64 7.54 -1.18
C GLU A 256 -20.49 7.37 -2.70
N LYS A 257 -19.99 8.40 -3.39
CA LYS A 257 -19.76 8.34 -4.84
C LYS A 257 -18.76 7.27 -5.26
N SER A 258 -17.91 6.80 -4.34
CA SER A 258 -16.92 5.75 -4.60
C SER A 258 -17.54 4.37 -4.77
N LEU A 259 -18.76 4.15 -4.27
CA LEU A 259 -19.45 2.86 -4.35
C LEU A 259 -20.09 2.59 -5.72
N LYS A 260 -19.86 3.43 -6.69
CA LYS A 260 -20.35 3.22 -8.06
C LYS A 260 -19.24 2.58 -8.88
N GLN A 261 -19.57 1.46 -9.52
CA GLN A 261 -18.78 1.01 -10.66
C GLN A 261 -18.79 2.14 -11.69
N PHE A 262 -17.62 2.60 -12.06
CA PHE A 262 -17.53 3.55 -13.14
C PHE A 262 -17.85 2.82 -14.44
N ASP A 263 -18.79 3.36 -15.19
CA ASP A 263 -18.95 3.03 -16.58
C ASP A 263 -17.62 3.37 -17.28
N GLY A 264 -16.91 2.33 -17.69
CA GLY A 264 -15.53 2.47 -18.18
C GLY A 264 -15.45 3.48 -19.33
N GLU A 265 -16.39 3.46 -20.27
CA GLU A 265 -16.43 4.38 -21.39
C GLU A 265 -16.54 5.83 -20.94
N LYS A 266 -17.54 6.17 -20.15
CA LYS A 266 -17.74 7.55 -19.66
C LYS A 266 -16.61 8.04 -18.77
N TYR A 267 -16.00 7.16 -17.98
CA TYR A 267 -14.86 7.54 -17.14
C TYR A 267 -13.64 7.85 -17.98
N PHE A 268 -13.40 7.07 -19.02
CA PHE A 268 -12.28 7.26 -19.94
C PHE A 268 -12.43 8.50 -20.80
N ASP A 269 -13.64 8.88 -21.18
CA ASP A 269 -13.92 10.09 -21.95
C ASP A 269 -13.83 11.37 -21.10
N THR A 270 -14.25 11.29 -19.84
CA THR A 270 -14.25 12.45 -18.94
C THR A 270 -12.90 12.72 -18.28
N PHE A 271 -12.03 11.71 -18.15
CA PHE A 271 -10.70 11.86 -17.56
C PHE A 271 -9.62 11.45 -18.58
N PRO A 272 -9.06 12.39 -19.33
CA PRO A 272 -7.94 12.12 -20.22
C PRO A 272 -6.79 11.43 -19.50
N LEU A 273 -6.13 10.51 -20.17
CA LEU A 273 -5.02 9.70 -19.67
C LEU A 273 -3.96 10.48 -18.89
N ASN A 274 -3.66 11.71 -19.35
CA ASN A 274 -2.67 12.59 -18.74
C ASN A 274 -3.12 13.24 -17.42
N LYS A 275 -4.43 13.29 -17.15
CA LYS A 275 -5.01 13.84 -15.92
C LYS A 275 -5.39 12.78 -14.90
N ARG A 276 -5.38 11.51 -15.30
CA ARG A 276 -5.65 10.43 -14.39
C ARG A 276 -4.48 10.31 -13.43
N LYS A 277 -4.75 10.25 -12.15
CA LYS A 277 -3.78 9.82 -11.15
C LYS A 277 -3.54 8.30 -11.26
N ILE A 278 -3.53 7.81 -12.49
CA ILE A 278 -3.16 6.46 -12.75
C ILE A 278 -1.67 6.49 -12.73
N VAL A 279 -1.19 5.54 -11.98
CA VAL A 279 0.13 5.07 -12.19
C VAL A 279 1.16 5.83 -11.37
N HIS A 280 1.50 5.23 -10.30
CA HIS A 280 2.74 5.49 -9.59
C HIS A 280 3.95 5.25 -10.51
N ILE A 281 3.75 4.58 -11.63
CA ILE A 281 4.77 4.09 -12.56
C ILE A 281 5.23 5.20 -13.51
N LYS A 282 6.55 5.42 -13.52
CA LYS A 282 7.23 6.28 -14.50
C LYS A 282 7.84 5.47 -15.64
N ARG A 283 8.43 4.34 -15.33
CA ARG A 283 9.04 3.39 -16.25
C ARG A 283 8.92 2.00 -15.69
N PHE A 284 8.80 1.02 -16.52
CA PHE A 284 8.71 -0.38 -16.11
C PHE A 284 9.39 -1.29 -17.13
N HIS A 285 9.68 -2.49 -16.70
CA HIS A 285 10.15 -3.60 -17.53
C HIS A 285 9.58 -4.89 -16.97
N ILE A 286 8.87 -5.61 -17.80
CA ILE A 286 8.37 -6.95 -17.49
C ILE A 286 9.24 -7.93 -18.26
N PRO A 287 10.10 -8.72 -17.58
CA PRO A 287 10.92 -9.72 -18.26
C PRO A 287 9.99 -10.69 -18.98
N LYS A 288 10.27 -10.96 -20.23
CA LYS A 288 9.66 -12.11 -20.91
C LYS A 288 10.12 -13.35 -20.17
N GLU A 289 9.19 -14.23 -19.81
CA GLU A 289 9.55 -15.54 -19.33
C GLU A 289 10.45 -16.16 -20.41
N LYS A 290 11.63 -16.60 -20.01
CA LYS A 290 12.47 -17.38 -20.91
C LYS A 290 11.72 -18.66 -21.18
N GLU A 291 11.24 -18.83 -22.41
CA GLU A 291 10.76 -20.09 -22.96
C GLU A 291 11.77 -21.21 -22.71
#